data_4dfb06823ad7c123b82d63440c45fecb
#
_entry.id   4dfb06823ad7c123b82d63440c45fecb
#
_cell.length_a   1.000
_cell.length_b   1.000
_cell.length_c   1.000
_cell.angle_alpha   90.00
_cell.angle_beta   90.00
_cell.angle_gamma   90.00
#
_symmetry.space_group_name_H-M   'P 1'
#
loop_
_entity.id
_entity.type
_entity.pdbx_description
1 polymer ?
#
loop_
_entity_poly.entity_id
_entity_poly.type
_entity_poly.pdbx_seq_one_letter_code
_entity_poly.pdbx_strand_id
1 'polypeptide(L)'
;MFSYNEYRNIITLIKNNLPIVDFSEVTEKTEKFCVLRHDIEFSIDRAYELAKVENELGVTSTYTVQVRNNTYNALSEKNIDLIKRIKDLGHHIGLHQNPPLMSLDKLKTYVSTDIQMLEYYYGFYQYRTHSSIQML
;
A
#
# COMPACT_ATOMS: atom_id res chain seq x y z
N MET A 1 -19.63 1.06 -14.68
CA MET A 1 -18.83 0.43 -13.58
C MET A 1 -17.37 0.50 -13.98
N PHE A 2 -16.50 1.02 -13.14
CA PHE A 2 -15.07 1.12 -13.41
C PHE A 2 -14.45 -0.28 -13.54
N SER A 3 -13.79 -0.56 -14.66
CA SER A 3 -13.24 -1.87 -15.01
C SER A 3 -11.72 -1.90 -14.96
N TYR A 4 -11.11 -3.09 -14.87
CA TYR A 4 -9.67 -3.23 -14.98
C TYR A 4 -9.11 -2.76 -16.33
N ASN A 5 -9.91 -2.81 -17.40
CA ASN A 5 -9.51 -2.27 -18.71
C ASN A 5 -9.43 -0.74 -18.68
N GLU A 6 -10.40 -0.06 -18.06
CA GLU A 6 -10.34 1.39 -17.88
C GLU A 6 -9.16 1.80 -17.01
N TYR A 7 -8.91 1.05 -15.93
CA TYR A 7 -7.73 1.25 -15.09
C TYR A 7 -6.43 1.09 -15.91
N ARG A 8 -6.30 0.03 -16.69
CA ARG A 8 -5.16 -0.22 -17.60
C ARG A 8 -4.92 0.96 -18.53
N ASN A 9 -5.98 1.50 -19.13
CA ASN A 9 -5.89 2.66 -20.01
C ASN A 9 -5.39 3.91 -19.28
N ILE A 10 -5.86 4.14 -18.06
CA ILE A 10 -5.41 5.27 -17.23
C ILE A 10 -3.93 5.13 -16.88
N ILE A 11 -3.49 3.98 -16.41
CA ILE A 11 -2.07 3.76 -16.08
C ILE A 11 -1.18 3.90 -17.32
N THR A 12 -1.63 3.39 -18.45
CA THR A 12 -0.91 3.54 -19.73
C THR A 12 -0.79 5.02 -20.11
N LEU A 13 -1.86 5.80 -19.98
CA LEU A 13 -1.84 7.24 -20.24
C LEU A 13 -0.87 7.97 -19.31
N ILE A 14 -0.87 7.63 -18.01
CA ILE A 14 0.06 8.21 -17.05
C ILE A 14 1.50 7.89 -17.44
N LYS A 15 1.83 6.62 -17.71
CA LYS A 15 3.17 6.18 -18.11
C LYS A 15 3.71 6.91 -19.33
N ASN A 16 2.84 7.21 -20.29
CA ASN A 16 3.23 7.89 -21.53
C ASN A 16 3.55 9.38 -21.31
N ASN A 17 3.12 9.96 -20.18
CA ASN A 17 3.25 11.40 -19.91
C ASN A 17 4.12 11.72 -18.70
N LEU A 18 4.20 10.80 -17.71
CA LEU A 18 4.90 11.00 -16.45
C LEU A 18 5.65 9.72 -16.05
N PRO A 19 6.83 9.82 -15.45
CA PRO A 19 7.44 8.68 -14.78
C PRO A 19 6.57 8.26 -13.60
N ILE A 20 6.29 6.96 -13.49
CA ILE A 20 5.68 6.38 -12.30
C ILE A 20 6.82 5.87 -11.43
N VAL A 21 6.94 6.41 -10.24
CA VAL A 21 8.03 6.15 -9.30
C VAL A 21 7.47 5.71 -7.96
N ASP A 22 8.31 5.08 -7.17
CA ASP A 22 8.05 4.72 -5.79
C ASP A 22 8.27 5.93 -4.85
N PHE A 23 7.65 5.90 -3.67
CA PHE A 23 7.86 6.93 -2.64
C PHE A 23 9.35 7.12 -2.27
N SER A 24 10.14 6.05 -2.28
CA SER A 24 11.56 6.08 -1.96
C SER A 24 12.43 6.72 -3.06
N GLU A 25 11.91 6.78 -4.29
CA GLU A 25 12.59 7.37 -5.44
C GLU A 25 12.36 8.88 -5.56
N VAL A 26 11.37 9.41 -4.84
CA VAL A 26 11.05 10.85 -4.86
C VAL A 26 12.12 11.63 -4.11
N THR A 27 12.75 12.57 -4.80
CA THR A 27 13.76 13.47 -4.26
C THR A 27 13.38 14.93 -4.51
N GLU A 28 14.05 15.88 -3.84
CA GLU A 28 13.86 17.30 -4.06
C GLU A 28 14.13 17.74 -5.52
N LYS A 29 14.84 16.92 -6.29
CA LYS A 29 15.16 17.18 -7.70
C LYS A 29 14.13 16.59 -8.68
N THR A 30 13.13 15.86 -8.17
CA THR A 30 12.10 15.23 -9.02
C THR A 30 11.06 16.26 -9.42
N GLU A 31 11.02 16.69 -10.67
CA GLU A 31 10.15 17.78 -11.11
C GLU A 31 8.70 17.35 -11.35
N LYS A 32 8.51 16.28 -12.13
CA LYS A 32 7.17 15.75 -12.46
C LYS A 32 7.18 14.24 -12.36
N PHE A 33 6.29 13.70 -11.59
CA PHE A 33 6.17 12.26 -11.38
C PHE A 33 4.76 11.88 -10.94
N CYS A 34 4.47 10.59 -10.99
CA CYS A 34 3.29 9.99 -10.40
C CYS A 34 3.72 8.92 -9.39
N VAL A 35 3.09 8.90 -8.24
CA VAL A 35 3.21 7.80 -7.27
C VAL A 35 1.84 7.13 -7.16
N LEU A 36 1.80 5.81 -7.29
CA LEU A 36 0.57 5.03 -7.14
C LEU A 36 0.46 4.50 -5.71
N ARG A 37 -0.67 4.80 -5.07
CA ARG A 37 -1.00 4.30 -3.75
C ARG A 37 -2.44 3.78 -3.74
N HIS A 38 -2.63 2.60 -3.16
CA HIS A 38 -3.93 1.96 -2.99
C HIS A 38 -4.19 1.67 -1.52
N ASP A 39 -5.21 2.29 -0.98
CA ASP A 39 -5.68 2.01 0.37
C ASP A 39 -6.70 0.86 0.30
N ILE A 40 -6.32 -0.31 0.84
CA ILE A 40 -7.19 -1.48 0.82
C ILE A 40 -8.21 -1.35 1.94
N GLU A 41 -9.43 -0.98 1.59
CA GLU A 41 -10.50 -0.78 2.55
C GLU A 41 -11.56 -1.89 2.53
N PHE A 42 -11.77 -2.57 1.38
CA PHE A 42 -12.87 -3.50 1.20
C PHE A 42 -12.48 -4.93 0.85
N SER A 43 -11.46 -5.15 0.01
CA SER A 43 -11.16 -6.48 -0.51
C SER A 43 -9.71 -6.63 -0.91
N ILE A 44 -9.02 -7.55 -0.26
CA ILE A 44 -7.63 -7.92 -0.59
C ILE A 44 -7.58 -8.73 -1.89
N ASP A 45 -8.59 -9.55 -2.18
CA ASP A 45 -8.70 -10.26 -3.47
C ASP A 45 -8.69 -9.28 -4.64
N ARG A 46 -9.48 -8.20 -4.57
CA ARG A 46 -9.53 -7.19 -5.63
C ARG A 46 -8.25 -6.38 -5.73
N ALA A 47 -7.60 -6.10 -4.61
CA ALA A 47 -6.30 -5.46 -4.58
C ALA A 47 -5.25 -6.32 -5.30
N TYR A 48 -5.25 -7.62 -5.08
CA TYR A 48 -4.36 -8.55 -5.78
C TYR A 48 -4.62 -8.58 -7.30
N GLU A 49 -5.89 -8.59 -7.74
CA GLU A 49 -6.21 -8.51 -9.17
C GLU A 49 -5.69 -7.19 -9.79
N LEU A 50 -5.80 -6.08 -9.06
CA LEU A 50 -5.28 -4.79 -9.50
C LEU A 50 -3.74 -4.80 -9.58
N ALA A 51 -3.08 -5.39 -8.59
CA ALA A 51 -1.63 -5.54 -8.55
C ALA A 51 -1.09 -6.34 -9.75
N LYS A 52 -1.81 -7.37 -10.18
CA LYS A 52 -1.46 -8.11 -11.41
C LYS A 52 -1.50 -7.23 -12.65
N VAL A 53 -2.53 -6.40 -12.78
CA VAL A 53 -2.64 -5.45 -13.90
C VAL A 53 -1.46 -4.48 -13.92
N GLU A 54 -1.07 -3.95 -12.77
CA GLU A 54 0.06 -3.02 -12.66
C GLU A 54 1.39 -3.72 -12.96
N ASN A 55 1.59 -4.94 -12.47
CA ASN A 55 2.77 -5.74 -12.77
C ASN A 55 2.89 -6.01 -14.28
N GLU A 56 1.79 -6.38 -14.96
CA GLU A 56 1.75 -6.56 -16.42
C GLU A 56 2.14 -5.27 -17.17
N LEU A 57 1.81 -4.11 -16.63
CA LEU A 57 2.17 -2.81 -17.19
C LEU A 57 3.59 -2.36 -16.79
N GLY A 58 4.29 -3.13 -15.96
CA GLY A 58 5.63 -2.82 -15.49
C GLY A 58 5.67 -1.57 -14.59
N VAL A 59 4.65 -1.38 -13.76
CA VAL A 59 4.61 -0.28 -12.78
C VAL A 59 4.57 -0.85 -11.36
N THR A 60 5.20 -0.12 -10.46
CA THR A 60 5.21 -0.42 -9.02
C THR A 60 4.32 0.57 -8.28
N SER A 61 3.59 0.08 -7.30
CA SER A 61 2.72 0.88 -6.44
C SER A 61 2.83 0.45 -4.98
N THR A 62 2.27 1.26 -4.09
CA THR A 62 2.17 0.94 -2.66
C THR A 62 0.75 0.57 -2.31
N TYR A 63 0.56 -0.63 -1.76
CA TYR A 63 -0.70 -1.11 -1.20
C TYR A 63 -0.68 -0.97 0.31
N THR A 64 -1.61 -0.21 0.88
CA THR A 64 -1.69 -0.06 2.33
C THR A 64 -2.82 -0.89 2.92
N VAL A 65 -2.53 -1.63 3.98
CA VAL A 65 -3.41 -2.61 4.61
C VAL A 65 -3.87 -2.11 5.96
N GLN A 66 -5.14 -2.25 6.26
CA GLN A 66 -5.69 -2.04 7.60
C GLN A 66 -5.64 -3.35 8.38
N VAL A 67 -4.86 -3.42 9.44
CA VAL A 67 -4.83 -4.58 10.35
C VAL A 67 -6.19 -4.73 11.04
N ARG A 68 -6.78 -3.60 11.44
CA ARG A 68 -8.10 -3.52 12.07
C ARG A 68 -9.11 -2.99 11.08
N ASN A 69 -9.79 -3.90 10.41
CA ASN A 69 -10.76 -3.57 9.37
C ASN A 69 -12.07 -4.34 9.60
N ASN A 70 -13.20 -3.69 9.27
CA ASN A 70 -14.53 -4.28 9.46
C ASN A 70 -15.00 -5.08 8.24
N THR A 71 -14.34 -4.96 7.10
CA THR A 71 -14.75 -5.56 5.83
C THR A 71 -13.97 -6.82 5.45
N TYR A 72 -12.75 -6.97 6.00
CA TYR A 72 -11.92 -8.15 5.81
C TYR A 72 -11.07 -8.46 7.05
N ASN A 73 -10.68 -9.71 7.21
CA ASN A 73 -9.70 -10.12 8.21
C ASN A 73 -8.29 -10.14 7.58
N ALA A 74 -7.49 -9.09 7.85
CA ALA A 74 -6.13 -8.97 7.35
C ALA A 74 -5.24 -10.16 7.75
N LEU A 75 -5.50 -10.76 8.92
CA LEU A 75 -4.68 -11.83 9.51
C LEU A 75 -5.20 -13.24 9.19
N SER A 76 -6.17 -13.40 8.31
CA SER A 76 -6.54 -14.73 7.81
C SER A 76 -5.44 -15.30 6.90
N GLU A 77 -5.22 -16.61 6.90
CA GLU A 77 -4.21 -17.28 6.08
C GLU A 77 -4.34 -16.90 4.60
N LYS A 78 -5.57 -16.90 4.07
CA LYS A 78 -5.86 -16.48 2.69
C LYS A 78 -5.36 -15.05 2.41
N ASN A 79 -5.68 -14.11 3.28
CA ASN A 79 -5.35 -12.71 3.06
C ASN A 79 -3.85 -12.42 3.27
N ILE A 80 -3.21 -13.13 4.20
CA ILE A 80 -1.76 -13.10 4.37
C ILE A 80 -1.07 -13.57 3.07
N ASP A 81 -1.51 -14.68 2.49
CA ASP A 81 -0.98 -15.20 1.23
C ASP A 81 -1.16 -14.20 0.08
N LEU A 82 -2.35 -13.61 -0.06
CA LEU A 82 -2.62 -12.63 -1.12
C LEU A 82 -1.75 -11.37 -0.99
N ILE A 83 -1.54 -10.87 0.22
CA ILE A 83 -0.68 -9.70 0.45
C ILE A 83 0.79 -10.03 0.14
N LYS A 84 1.26 -11.23 0.50
CA LYS A 84 2.60 -11.69 0.12
C LYS A 84 2.75 -11.77 -1.40
N ARG A 85 1.73 -12.26 -2.11
CA ARG A 85 1.73 -12.28 -3.58
C ARG A 85 1.76 -10.88 -4.20
N ILE A 86 1.05 -9.90 -3.62
CA ILE A 86 1.15 -8.49 -4.06
C ILE A 86 2.59 -8.02 -3.95
N LYS A 87 3.27 -8.33 -2.85
CA LYS A 87 4.69 -8.01 -2.67
C LYS A 87 5.59 -8.74 -3.68
N ASP A 88 5.33 -10.02 -3.94
CA ASP A 88 6.12 -10.83 -4.89
C ASP A 88 5.97 -10.34 -6.33
N LEU A 89 4.89 -9.64 -6.66
CA LEU A 89 4.71 -8.90 -7.92
C LEU A 89 5.56 -7.62 -8.00
N GLY A 90 6.30 -7.26 -6.95
CA GLY A 90 7.18 -6.09 -6.92
C GLY A 90 6.56 -4.85 -6.31
N HIS A 91 5.34 -4.93 -5.77
CA HIS A 91 4.68 -3.82 -5.09
C HIS A 91 5.14 -3.67 -3.63
N HIS A 92 4.96 -2.48 -3.07
CA HIS A 92 5.23 -2.20 -1.67
C HIS A 92 3.97 -2.38 -0.84
N ILE A 93 4.16 -2.82 0.42
CA ILE A 93 3.06 -2.95 1.38
C ILE A 93 3.31 -1.98 2.52
N GLY A 94 2.30 -1.21 2.86
CA GLY A 94 2.31 -0.26 3.96
C GLY A 94 1.15 -0.47 4.92
N LEU A 95 1.20 0.24 6.03
CA LEU A 95 0.11 0.28 7.00
C LEU A 95 -0.85 1.43 6.66
N HIS A 96 -2.15 1.12 6.56
CA HIS A 96 -3.22 2.10 6.54
C HIS A 96 -3.85 2.19 7.94
N GLN A 97 -3.80 3.37 8.53
CA GLN A 97 -4.33 3.61 9.87
C GLN A 97 -5.66 4.38 9.82
N ASN A 98 -6.64 3.89 10.55
CA ASN A 98 -7.89 4.58 10.81
C ASN A 98 -8.19 4.50 12.32
N PRO A 99 -7.39 5.18 13.16
CA PRO A 99 -7.55 5.10 14.60
C PRO A 99 -8.80 5.83 15.07
N PRO A 100 -9.50 5.30 16.09
CA PRO A 100 -10.53 6.07 16.78
C PRO A 100 -9.90 7.25 17.51
N LEU A 101 -10.74 8.23 17.88
CA LEU A 101 -10.28 9.37 18.66
C LEU A 101 -9.68 8.91 19.99
N MET A 102 -8.41 9.25 20.23
CA MET A 102 -7.67 8.86 21.42
C MET A 102 -6.56 9.85 21.77
N SER A 103 -5.96 9.71 22.96
CA SER A 103 -4.79 10.50 23.33
C SER A 103 -3.55 10.11 22.50
N LEU A 104 -2.57 11.01 22.39
CA LEU A 104 -1.36 10.79 21.61
C LEU A 104 -0.58 9.54 22.05
N ASP A 105 -0.48 9.28 23.35
CA ASP A 105 0.24 8.11 23.87
C ASP A 105 -0.46 6.79 23.50
N LYS A 106 -1.79 6.78 23.57
CA LYS A 106 -2.57 5.63 23.09
C LYS A 106 -2.43 5.44 21.59
N LEU A 107 -2.40 6.53 20.82
CA LEU A 107 -2.20 6.49 19.36
C LEU A 107 -0.84 5.89 19.00
N LYS A 108 0.23 6.29 19.68
CA LYS A 108 1.57 5.71 19.46
C LYS A 108 1.57 4.20 19.71
N THR A 109 0.99 3.75 20.81
CA THR A 109 0.87 2.31 21.11
C THR A 109 0.01 1.59 20.08
N TYR A 110 -1.11 2.19 19.67
CA TYR A 110 -2.01 1.64 18.66
C TYR A 110 -1.30 1.42 17.33
N VAL A 111 -0.58 2.42 16.84
CA VAL A 111 0.17 2.35 15.56
C VAL A 111 1.33 1.36 15.65
N SER A 112 2.12 1.40 16.73
CA SER A 112 3.25 0.48 16.90
C SER A 112 2.82 -0.98 16.98
N THR A 113 1.69 -1.27 17.61
CA THR A 113 1.13 -2.62 17.67
C THR A 113 0.74 -3.12 16.27
N ASP A 114 0.07 -2.29 15.46
CA ASP A 114 -0.32 -2.67 14.11
C ASP A 114 0.89 -2.86 13.18
N ILE A 115 1.93 -2.03 13.34
CA ILE A 115 3.21 -2.23 12.63
C ILE A 115 3.83 -3.58 13.00
N GLN A 116 3.91 -3.91 14.29
CA GLN A 116 4.44 -5.20 14.74
C GLN A 116 3.65 -6.40 14.20
N MET A 117 2.32 -6.27 14.11
CA MET A 117 1.47 -7.31 13.51
C MET A 117 1.78 -7.48 12.02
N LEU A 118 1.92 -6.39 11.26
CA LEU A 118 2.32 -6.47 9.84
C LEU A 118 3.71 -7.12 9.68
N GLU A 119 4.68 -6.72 10.48
CA GLU A 119 6.03 -7.30 10.46
C GLU A 119 6.00 -8.80 10.77
N TYR A 120 5.27 -9.21 11.79
CA TYR A 120 5.20 -10.60 12.22
C TYR A 120 4.52 -11.51 11.19
N TYR A 121 3.35 -11.10 10.67
CA TYR A 121 2.55 -11.96 9.79
C TYR A 121 2.96 -11.88 8.32
N TYR A 122 3.45 -10.74 7.86
CA TYR A 122 3.81 -10.54 6.45
C TYR A 122 5.31 -10.54 6.20
N GLY A 123 6.14 -10.55 7.25
CA GLY A 123 7.60 -10.59 7.13
C GLY A 123 8.22 -9.32 6.56
N PHE A 124 7.60 -8.17 6.80
CA PHE A 124 8.09 -6.88 6.27
C PHE A 124 9.09 -6.24 7.22
N TYR A 125 10.36 -6.53 7.06
CA TYR A 125 11.45 -5.87 7.80
C TYR A 125 11.92 -4.55 7.17
N GLN A 126 11.31 -4.04 6.08
CA GLN A 126 11.93 -3.02 5.25
C GLN A 126 11.19 -1.69 5.10
N TYR A 127 10.21 -1.37 5.89
CA TYR A 127 9.79 0.02 6.01
C TYR A 127 10.03 0.55 7.43
N ARG A 128 11.30 0.61 7.82
CA ARG A 128 11.73 1.76 8.59
C ARG A 128 11.63 2.94 7.63
N THR A 129 10.49 3.58 7.59
CA THR A 129 10.43 4.93 7.07
C THR A 129 11.48 5.74 7.81
N HIS A 130 12.59 6.02 7.15
CA HIS A 130 13.34 7.21 7.42
C HIS A 130 12.47 8.38 6.95
N SER A 131 11.40 8.59 7.59
CA SER A 131 10.63 9.80 7.50
C SER A 131 9.83 9.85 8.75
N SER A 132 10.33 10.65 9.66
CA SER A 132 9.53 11.75 10.12
C SER A 132 8.05 11.54 9.71
N ILE A 133 7.30 10.79 10.50
CA ILE A 133 6.00 11.29 10.85
C ILE A 133 6.32 12.61 11.54
N GLN A 134 6.61 13.65 10.77
CA GLN A 134 6.39 15.01 11.19
C GLN A 134 4.89 15.12 11.29
N MET A 135 4.37 14.82 12.48
CA MET A 135 3.06 15.28 12.85
C MET A 135 3.18 16.79 12.97
N LEU A 136 2.58 17.48 12.01
CA LEU A 136 2.16 18.86 12.17
C LEU A 136 1.20 18.98 13.35
#